data_fd8e90d2682697cac86b6df6a944ca0f
#
_entry.id   fd8e90d2682697cac86b6df6a944ca0f
#
_cell.length_a   1.000
_cell.length_b   1.000
_cell.length_c   1.000
_cell.angle_alpha   90.00
_cell.angle_beta   90.00
_cell.angle_gamma   90.00
#
_symmetry.space_group_name_H-M   'P 1'
#
loop_
_entity.id
_entity.type
_entity.pdbx_description
1 polymer ?
#
loop_
_entity_poly.entity_id
_entity_poly.type
_entity_poly.pdbx_seq_one_letter_code
_entity_poly.pdbx_strand_id
1 'polypeptide(L)'
;MAVRQDTIWERFLSPVVRLLIDEDGLRRYADSIDWEKESDLYRRDDVIIPSYYSNQNFHGIAGGYLNSDAAVTYDPVTQYVLPPNESIVRQALVDAVQVKPRRILDLGCGTGSTTLMLKQAFPDAEVIGLDLSPYMLVRAEDKARNAGLEIVWRHGNAEKTGLSDATFDLVTASLLFHETPDAVSLAILRESFRLLVTGGQVLILDGNQKTLRQLEWLNDVFEEPYIREYAASSTEANMRAAGFEAVRSQDVWWINQVTSGIKPIATENVRQYTPTSVDNNDLEGLGSPAFGIMA
;
A
#
# COMPACT_ATOMS: atom_id res chain seq x y z
N MET A 1 -10.97 26.47 -3.90
CA MET A 1 -10.01 25.56 -4.56
C MET A 1 -9.36 26.27 -5.75
N ALA A 2 -8.04 26.36 -5.77
CA ALA A 2 -7.32 26.78 -6.98
C ALA A 2 -7.10 25.54 -7.86
N VAL A 3 -8.13 25.14 -8.60
CA VAL A 3 -8.08 24.02 -9.54
C VAL A 3 -7.63 24.56 -10.90
N ARG A 4 -6.72 23.85 -11.59
CA ARG A 4 -6.33 24.20 -12.95
C ARG A 4 -7.56 24.05 -13.87
N GLN A 5 -7.95 25.14 -14.54
CA GLN A 5 -9.19 25.18 -15.35
C GLN A 5 -9.03 24.62 -16.77
N ASP A 6 -7.81 24.23 -17.18
CA ASP A 6 -7.47 23.83 -18.54
C ASP A 6 -7.31 22.31 -18.74
N THR A 7 -7.72 21.51 -17.76
CA THR A 7 -7.53 20.06 -17.75
C THR A 7 -8.70 19.32 -18.38
N ILE A 8 -8.46 18.09 -18.85
CA ILE A 8 -9.51 17.19 -19.34
C ILE A 8 -10.53 16.92 -18.24
N TRP A 9 -10.06 16.73 -17.02
CA TRP A 9 -10.89 16.54 -15.83
C TRP A 9 -11.87 17.72 -15.64
N GLU A 10 -11.36 18.92 -15.50
CA GLU A 10 -12.19 20.11 -15.27
C GLU A 10 -13.16 20.40 -16.43
N ARG A 11 -12.76 20.07 -17.65
CA ARG A 11 -13.55 20.38 -18.85
C ARG A 11 -14.69 19.40 -19.08
N PHE A 12 -14.52 18.12 -18.75
CA PHE A 12 -15.47 17.07 -19.12
C PHE A 12 -16.00 16.25 -17.95
N LEU A 13 -15.22 15.96 -16.93
CA LEU A 13 -15.61 15.06 -15.83
C LEU A 13 -16.09 15.81 -14.58
N SER A 14 -15.39 16.86 -14.19
CA SER A 14 -15.72 17.66 -13.02
C SER A 14 -17.15 18.20 -13.04
N PRO A 15 -17.70 18.74 -14.16
CA PRO A 15 -19.09 19.19 -14.19
C PRO A 15 -20.13 18.09 -13.90
N VAL A 16 -19.84 16.86 -14.36
CA VAL A 16 -20.71 15.70 -14.12
C VAL A 16 -20.61 15.24 -12.66
N VAL A 17 -19.40 15.14 -12.16
CA VAL A 17 -19.15 14.72 -10.78
C VAL A 17 -19.73 15.73 -9.79
N ARG A 18 -19.64 17.03 -10.05
CA ARG A 18 -20.27 18.09 -9.22
C ARG A 18 -21.79 17.99 -9.13
N LEU A 19 -22.45 17.48 -10.18
CA LEU A 19 -23.90 17.24 -10.13
C LEU A 19 -24.29 16.08 -9.21
N LEU A 20 -23.36 15.18 -8.92
CA LEU A 20 -23.56 14.00 -8.10
C LEU A 20 -23.12 14.20 -6.64
N ILE A 21 -22.38 15.26 -6.37
CA ILE A 21 -21.82 15.57 -5.03
C ILE A 21 -22.74 16.58 -4.31
N ASP A 22 -23.05 16.33 -3.05
CA ASP A 22 -23.68 17.31 -2.15
C ASP A 22 -22.66 18.37 -1.70
N GLU A 23 -22.41 19.36 -2.56
CA GLU A 23 -21.47 20.46 -2.25
C GLU A 23 -21.84 21.21 -0.97
N ASP A 24 -23.14 21.41 -0.68
CA ASP A 24 -23.56 22.10 0.52
C ASP A 24 -23.33 21.25 1.76
N GLY A 25 -23.50 19.93 1.67
CA GLY A 25 -23.11 18.98 2.71
C GLY A 25 -21.62 19.00 3.01
N LEU A 26 -20.80 19.03 1.96
CA LEU A 26 -19.33 19.12 2.11
C LEU A 26 -18.89 20.43 2.74
N ARG A 27 -19.49 21.56 2.38
CA ARG A 27 -19.21 22.85 3.04
C ARG A 27 -19.58 22.82 4.52
N ARG A 28 -20.80 22.35 4.84
CA ARG A 28 -21.22 22.20 6.24
C ARG A 28 -20.27 21.31 7.04
N TYR A 29 -19.78 20.22 6.42
CA TYR A 29 -18.80 19.35 7.03
C TYR A 29 -17.46 20.07 7.25
N ALA A 30 -16.95 20.76 6.21
CA ALA A 30 -15.72 21.53 6.30
C ALA A 30 -15.79 22.60 7.40
N ASP A 31 -16.89 23.33 7.50
CA ASP A 31 -17.11 24.39 8.48
C ASP A 31 -17.33 23.85 9.90
N SER A 32 -17.67 22.56 10.06
CA SER A 32 -17.90 21.94 11.37
C SER A 32 -16.64 21.52 12.11
N ILE A 33 -15.48 21.55 11.44
CA ILE A 33 -14.18 21.11 11.97
C ILE A 33 -13.21 22.29 12.07
N ASP A 34 -12.58 22.44 13.21
CA ASP A 34 -11.40 23.30 13.38
C ASP A 34 -10.16 22.55 12.87
N TRP A 35 -9.95 22.60 11.55
CA TRP A 35 -8.93 21.84 10.85
C TRP A 35 -7.51 22.07 11.36
N GLU A 36 -7.17 23.29 11.72
CA GLU A 36 -5.84 23.60 12.26
C GLU A 36 -5.64 22.90 13.60
N LYS A 37 -6.59 23.08 14.52
CA LYS A 37 -6.55 22.46 15.84
C LYS A 37 -6.55 20.93 15.76
N GLU A 38 -7.45 20.35 14.96
CA GLU A 38 -7.58 18.90 14.86
C GLU A 38 -6.38 18.26 14.13
N SER A 39 -5.84 18.92 13.09
CA SER A 39 -4.63 18.40 12.41
C SER A 39 -3.38 18.48 13.28
N ASP A 40 -3.29 19.47 14.17
CA ASP A 40 -2.16 19.59 15.10
C ASP A 40 -2.10 18.44 16.12
N LEU A 41 -3.23 17.79 16.42
CA LEU A 41 -3.25 16.60 17.28
C LEU A 41 -2.46 15.41 16.67
N TYR A 42 -2.38 15.34 15.34
CA TYR A 42 -1.64 14.31 14.63
C TYR A 42 -0.24 14.74 14.24
N ARG A 43 -0.03 16.05 14.07
CA ARG A 43 1.22 16.61 13.56
C ARG A 43 2.41 16.22 14.45
N ARG A 44 3.46 15.74 13.81
CA ARG A 44 4.73 15.38 14.44
C ARG A 44 5.83 16.24 13.85
N ASP A 45 6.62 16.88 14.70
CA ASP A 45 7.72 17.78 14.31
C ASP A 45 8.90 17.04 13.64
N ASP A 46 9.03 15.73 13.91
CA ASP A 46 10.10 14.89 13.36
C ASP A 46 9.77 14.34 11.96
N VAL A 47 8.56 14.58 11.44
CA VAL A 47 8.14 14.17 10.10
C VAL A 47 8.44 15.28 9.09
N ILE A 48 9.40 15.00 8.20
CA ILE A 48 9.76 15.91 7.11
C ILE A 48 8.93 15.54 5.89
N ILE A 49 8.17 16.51 5.36
CA ILE A 49 7.45 16.34 4.10
C ILE A 49 8.45 16.39 2.94
N PRO A 50 8.58 15.32 2.14
CA PRO A 50 9.53 15.29 1.04
C PRO A 50 9.22 16.33 -0.05
N SER A 51 10.26 16.87 -0.70
CA SER A 51 10.09 17.88 -1.74
C SER A 51 9.37 17.35 -2.99
N TYR A 52 9.50 16.06 -3.30
CA TYR A 52 8.76 15.44 -4.41
C TYR A 52 7.25 15.45 -4.17
N TYR A 53 6.82 15.56 -2.91
CA TYR A 53 5.41 15.63 -2.52
C TYR A 53 4.95 17.09 -2.32
N SER A 54 5.69 17.89 -1.53
CA SER A 54 5.28 19.26 -1.18
C SER A 54 5.28 20.23 -2.35
N ASN A 55 6.05 19.95 -3.41
CA ASN A 55 6.20 20.83 -4.58
C ASN A 55 5.30 20.43 -5.76
N GLN A 56 4.42 19.46 -5.59
CA GLN A 56 3.54 18.96 -6.65
C GLN A 56 2.07 19.25 -6.37
N ASN A 57 1.32 19.27 -7.44
CA ASN A 57 -0.14 19.26 -7.40
C ASN A 57 -0.58 17.85 -7.81
N PHE A 58 -1.36 17.20 -6.96
CA PHE A 58 -1.94 15.89 -7.22
C PHE A 58 -3.40 16.09 -7.65
N HIS A 59 -3.85 15.39 -8.69
CA HIS A 59 -5.21 15.50 -9.26
C HIS A 59 -5.65 16.95 -9.50
N GLY A 60 -4.74 17.81 -9.93
CA GLY A 60 -5.01 19.23 -10.14
C GLY A 60 -5.26 20.04 -8.86
N ILE A 61 -5.13 19.44 -7.65
CA ILE A 61 -5.31 20.13 -6.37
C ILE A 61 -4.04 20.91 -6.03
N ALA A 62 -4.15 22.22 -5.88
CA ALA A 62 -3.02 23.05 -5.49
C ALA A 62 -2.51 22.68 -4.09
N GLY A 63 -1.22 22.35 -3.97
CA GLY A 63 -0.61 21.90 -2.71
C GLY A 63 -0.92 20.43 -2.36
N GLY A 64 -1.49 19.66 -3.30
CA GLY A 64 -1.78 18.25 -3.13
C GLY A 64 -2.71 17.97 -1.93
N TYR A 65 -2.41 16.94 -1.18
CA TYR A 65 -3.26 16.51 -0.06
C TYR A 65 -2.92 17.13 1.30
N LEU A 66 -2.02 18.12 1.34
CA LEU A 66 -1.58 18.77 2.58
C LEU A 66 -2.50 19.92 3.02
N ASN A 67 -3.79 19.80 2.77
CA ASN A 67 -4.79 20.80 3.14
C ASN A 67 -6.16 20.18 3.45
N SER A 68 -7.03 20.94 4.12
CA SER A 68 -8.37 20.51 4.52
C SER A 68 -9.31 20.30 3.32
N ASP A 69 -9.19 21.12 2.28
CA ASP A 69 -10.05 20.99 1.08
C ASP A 69 -9.87 19.62 0.42
N ALA A 70 -8.62 19.15 0.32
CA ALA A 70 -8.33 17.82 -0.19
C ALA A 70 -8.96 16.72 0.69
N ALA A 71 -8.83 16.82 2.02
CA ALA A 71 -9.40 15.83 2.94
C ALA A 71 -10.94 15.77 2.86
N VAL A 72 -11.61 16.91 2.63
CA VAL A 72 -13.07 16.99 2.49
C VAL A 72 -13.54 16.42 1.14
N THR A 73 -12.82 16.67 0.07
CA THR A 73 -13.26 16.36 -1.30
C THR A 73 -12.79 15.01 -1.83
N TYR A 74 -11.82 14.36 -1.19
CA TYR A 74 -11.23 13.12 -1.66
C TYR A 74 -12.26 12.00 -1.84
N ASP A 75 -12.94 11.57 -0.76
CA ASP A 75 -13.91 10.47 -0.83
C ASP A 75 -15.07 10.74 -1.82
N PRO A 76 -15.72 11.92 -1.81
CA PRO A 76 -16.78 12.22 -2.76
C PRO A 76 -16.38 12.14 -4.23
N VAL A 77 -15.12 12.44 -4.53
CA VAL A 77 -14.58 12.35 -5.89
C VAL A 77 -14.21 10.92 -6.24
N THR A 78 -13.42 10.25 -5.39
CA THR A 78 -12.87 8.91 -5.68
C THR A 78 -13.95 7.85 -5.87
N GLN A 79 -15.09 7.95 -5.17
CA GLN A 79 -16.20 7.02 -5.36
C GLN A 79 -16.76 6.98 -6.80
N TYR A 80 -16.60 8.06 -7.58
CA TYR A 80 -17.10 8.17 -8.96
C TYR A 80 -16.00 7.98 -10.01
N VAL A 81 -14.72 8.15 -9.64
CA VAL A 81 -13.60 8.09 -10.61
C VAL A 81 -12.87 6.76 -10.63
N LEU A 82 -13.13 5.87 -9.67
CA LEU A 82 -12.56 4.53 -9.64
C LEU A 82 -13.58 3.49 -10.15
N PRO A 83 -13.55 3.13 -11.44
CA PRO A 83 -14.45 2.12 -11.95
C PRO A 83 -14.09 0.71 -11.46
N PRO A 84 -15.07 -0.14 -11.17
CA PRO A 84 -16.51 0.13 -11.27
C PRO A 84 -17.06 0.92 -10.10
N ASN A 85 -16.38 0.91 -8.98
CA ASN A 85 -16.68 1.61 -7.74
C ASN A 85 -15.49 1.47 -6.78
N GLU A 86 -15.17 2.51 -6.04
CA GLU A 86 -14.02 2.54 -5.11
C GLU A 86 -14.06 1.39 -4.10
N SER A 87 -15.22 1.11 -3.51
CA SER A 87 -15.33 0.04 -2.50
C SER A 87 -15.05 -1.35 -3.07
N ILE A 88 -15.47 -1.64 -4.31
CA ILE A 88 -15.19 -2.91 -4.99
C ILE A 88 -13.69 -3.04 -5.28
N VAL A 89 -13.05 -1.96 -5.73
CA VAL A 89 -11.62 -1.93 -6.02
C VAL A 89 -10.82 -2.18 -4.74
N ARG A 90 -11.16 -1.50 -3.63
CA ARG A 90 -10.49 -1.69 -2.34
C ARG A 90 -10.78 -3.06 -1.72
N GLN A 91 -11.99 -3.61 -1.93
CA GLN A 91 -12.34 -4.96 -1.46
C GLN A 91 -11.42 -6.03 -2.06
N ALA A 92 -10.99 -5.85 -3.31
CA ALA A 92 -10.06 -6.79 -3.94
C ALA A 92 -8.70 -6.86 -3.21
N LEU A 93 -8.22 -5.77 -2.59
CA LEU A 93 -7.05 -5.81 -1.73
C LEU A 93 -7.33 -6.63 -0.46
N VAL A 94 -8.47 -6.40 0.19
CA VAL A 94 -8.86 -7.13 1.41
C VAL A 94 -8.99 -8.63 1.11
N ASP A 95 -9.62 -8.99 -0.01
CA ASP A 95 -9.79 -10.39 -0.45
C ASP A 95 -8.46 -11.07 -0.80
N ALA A 96 -7.43 -10.30 -1.15
CA ALA A 96 -6.10 -10.82 -1.45
C ALA A 96 -5.24 -11.13 -0.21
N VAL A 97 -5.73 -10.83 0.99
CA VAL A 97 -5.03 -11.16 2.24
C VAL A 97 -5.03 -12.67 2.47
N GLN A 98 -3.84 -13.25 2.63
CA GLN A 98 -3.64 -14.69 2.81
C GLN A 98 -3.14 -15.06 4.20
N VAL A 99 -2.61 -14.09 4.92
CA VAL A 99 -2.17 -14.26 6.31
C VAL A 99 -3.35 -14.06 7.28
N LYS A 100 -3.18 -14.45 8.54
CA LYS A 100 -4.11 -14.11 9.63
C LYS A 100 -3.48 -13.00 10.46
N PRO A 101 -3.68 -11.73 10.07
CA PRO A 101 -2.95 -10.65 10.68
C PRO A 101 -3.48 -10.34 12.08
N ARG A 102 -2.57 -10.12 13.02
CA ARG A 102 -2.84 -9.52 14.33
C ARG A 102 -2.46 -8.06 14.36
N ARG A 103 -1.51 -7.65 13.49
CA ARG A 103 -1.09 -6.27 13.34
C ARG A 103 -1.00 -5.90 11.86
N ILE A 104 -1.72 -4.86 11.48
CA ILE A 104 -1.83 -4.36 10.11
C ILE A 104 -1.33 -2.92 10.07
N LEU A 105 -0.53 -2.60 9.06
CA LEU A 105 -0.13 -1.23 8.74
C LEU A 105 -0.60 -0.88 7.32
N ASP A 106 -1.36 0.21 7.21
CA ASP A 106 -1.79 0.77 5.92
C ASP A 106 -1.00 2.06 5.66
N LEU A 107 -0.13 2.03 4.64
CA LEU A 107 0.79 3.11 4.28
C LEU A 107 0.14 4.03 3.25
N GLY A 108 0.24 5.36 3.49
CA GLY A 108 -0.46 6.35 2.68
C GLY A 108 -1.97 6.15 2.77
N CYS A 109 -2.47 5.98 4.00
CA CYS A 109 -3.86 5.59 4.24
C CYS A 109 -4.90 6.64 3.80
N GLY A 110 -4.48 7.89 3.54
CA GLY A 110 -5.36 8.99 3.18
C GLY A 110 -6.49 9.16 4.19
N THR A 111 -7.72 9.25 3.69
CA THR A 111 -8.95 9.33 4.51
C THR A 111 -9.36 7.99 5.14
N GLY A 112 -8.51 6.97 5.10
CA GLY A 112 -8.69 5.71 5.78
C GLY A 112 -9.67 4.71 5.14
N SER A 113 -10.08 4.89 3.88
CA SER A 113 -11.09 3.99 3.25
C SER A 113 -10.67 2.52 3.29
N THR A 114 -9.44 2.19 2.85
CA THR A 114 -8.91 0.81 2.92
C THR A 114 -8.68 0.38 4.37
N THR A 115 -8.15 1.27 5.21
CA THR A 115 -7.86 1.01 6.62
C THR A 115 -9.11 0.57 7.40
N LEU A 116 -10.25 1.26 7.17
CA LEU A 116 -11.54 0.89 7.76
C LEU A 116 -11.99 -0.50 7.31
N MET A 117 -11.88 -0.80 6.00
CA MET A 117 -12.25 -2.11 5.45
C MET A 117 -11.37 -3.23 6.02
N LEU A 118 -10.07 -2.99 6.20
CA LEU A 118 -9.15 -3.92 6.86
C LEU A 118 -9.57 -4.17 8.31
N LYS A 119 -9.92 -3.13 9.07
CA LYS A 119 -10.39 -3.26 10.46
C LYS A 119 -11.71 -4.02 10.54
N GLN A 120 -12.64 -3.79 9.61
CA GLN A 120 -13.90 -4.54 9.52
C GLN A 120 -13.68 -6.02 9.20
N ALA A 121 -12.76 -6.33 8.28
CA ALA A 121 -12.44 -7.71 7.89
C ALA A 121 -11.65 -8.47 8.98
N PHE A 122 -10.83 -7.74 9.75
CA PHE A 122 -9.97 -8.29 10.80
C PHE A 122 -10.22 -7.58 12.15
N PRO A 123 -11.39 -7.75 12.77
CA PRO A 123 -11.81 -6.97 13.94
C PRO A 123 -10.89 -7.12 15.16
N ASP A 124 -10.25 -8.28 15.30
CA ASP A 124 -9.30 -8.58 16.39
C ASP A 124 -7.89 -8.03 16.14
N ALA A 125 -7.59 -7.56 14.92
CA ALA A 125 -6.28 -7.01 14.59
C ALA A 125 -6.12 -5.57 15.11
N GLU A 126 -4.93 -5.24 15.59
CA GLU A 126 -4.48 -3.86 15.71
C GLU A 126 -4.22 -3.29 14.31
N VAL A 127 -4.95 -2.25 13.93
CA VAL A 127 -4.80 -1.62 12.61
C VAL A 127 -4.25 -0.20 12.79
N ILE A 128 -3.19 0.10 12.07
CA ILE A 128 -2.55 1.41 12.06
C ILE A 128 -2.63 1.96 10.64
N GLY A 129 -3.20 3.17 10.49
CA GLY A 129 -3.13 3.97 9.27
C GLY A 129 -2.02 5.02 9.41
N LEU A 130 -1.12 5.09 8.43
CA LEU A 130 -0.04 6.07 8.40
C LEU A 130 -0.15 6.93 7.14
N ASP A 131 -0.10 8.26 7.33
CA ASP A 131 -0.15 9.22 6.22
C ASP A 131 0.76 10.44 6.46
N LEU A 132 1.21 11.08 5.37
CA LEU A 132 1.97 12.32 5.41
C LEU A 132 1.09 13.54 5.70
N SER A 133 -0.22 13.46 5.46
CA SER A 133 -1.16 14.55 5.65
C SER A 133 -1.90 14.43 6.97
N PRO A 134 -1.66 15.31 7.94
CA PRO A 134 -2.45 15.33 9.17
C PRO A 134 -3.92 15.67 8.92
N TYR A 135 -4.25 16.40 7.84
CA TYR A 135 -5.63 16.69 7.45
C TYR A 135 -6.39 15.43 7.00
N MET A 136 -5.71 14.55 6.25
CA MET A 136 -6.26 13.24 5.88
C MET A 136 -6.54 12.39 7.11
N LEU A 137 -5.66 12.41 8.11
CA LEU A 137 -5.84 11.66 9.36
C LEU A 137 -7.03 12.17 10.18
N VAL A 138 -7.30 13.49 10.20
CA VAL A 138 -8.51 14.06 10.81
C VAL A 138 -9.77 13.44 10.17
N ARG A 139 -9.80 13.39 8.83
CA ARG A 139 -10.93 12.81 8.11
C ARG A 139 -11.05 11.30 8.37
N ALA A 140 -9.93 10.59 8.39
CA ALA A 140 -9.89 9.15 8.66
C ALA A 140 -10.42 8.81 10.06
N GLU A 141 -10.03 9.55 11.08
CA GLU A 141 -10.52 9.39 12.45
C GLU A 141 -12.03 9.65 12.54
N ASP A 142 -12.53 10.72 11.89
CA ASP A 142 -13.97 11.00 11.88
C ASP A 142 -14.77 9.84 11.27
N LYS A 143 -14.29 9.28 10.15
CA LYS A 143 -14.89 8.08 9.52
C LYS A 143 -14.85 6.86 10.43
N ALA A 144 -13.72 6.60 11.09
CA ALA A 144 -13.57 5.46 12.02
C ALA A 144 -14.52 5.60 13.22
N ARG A 145 -14.60 6.80 13.80
CA ARG A 145 -15.51 7.10 14.92
C ARG A 145 -16.97 6.89 14.53
N ASN A 146 -17.37 7.38 13.36
CA ASN A 146 -18.74 7.20 12.83
C ASN A 146 -19.07 5.74 12.54
N ALA A 147 -18.06 4.92 12.20
CA ALA A 147 -18.20 3.48 11.99
C ALA A 147 -18.07 2.64 13.28
N GLY A 148 -17.73 3.26 14.42
CA GLY A 148 -17.50 2.57 15.70
C GLY A 148 -16.25 1.67 15.66
N LEU A 149 -15.22 2.04 14.89
CA LEU A 149 -13.99 1.28 14.72
C LEU A 149 -12.82 1.92 15.47
N GLU A 150 -12.07 1.12 16.20
CA GLU A 150 -10.84 1.54 16.86
C GLU A 150 -9.65 1.31 15.94
N ILE A 151 -9.04 2.39 15.45
CA ILE A 151 -7.89 2.41 14.54
C ILE A 151 -6.88 3.42 15.08
N VAL A 152 -5.59 3.11 14.96
CA VAL A 152 -4.51 4.02 15.34
C VAL A 152 -4.09 4.82 14.11
N TRP A 153 -4.18 6.14 14.16
CA TRP A 153 -3.74 7.02 13.08
C TRP A 153 -2.39 7.64 13.42
N ARG A 154 -1.48 7.64 12.44
CA ARG A 154 -0.11 8.10 12.64
C ARG A 154 0.36 9.01 11.50
N HIS A 155 0.73 10.24 11.83
CA HIS A 155 1.46 11.12 10.92
C HIS A 155 2.87 10.59 10.70
N GLY A 156 3.25 10.34 9.44
CA GLY A 156 4.56 9.76 9.12
C GLY A 156 4.83 9.60 7.64
N ASN A 157 6.10 9.41 7.31
CA ASN A 157 6.55 9.13 5.95
C ASN A 157 6.67 7.61 5.75
N ALA A 158 6.02 7.08 4.71
CA ALA A 158 6.03 5.66 4.36
C ALA A 158 7.41 5.12 3.96
N GLU A 159 8.32 5.99 3.51
CA GLU A 159 9.71 5.60 3.20
C GLU A 159 10.54 5.31 4.46
N LYS A 160 10.16 5.92 5.59
CA LYS A 160 10.85 5.81 6.88
C LYS A 160 9.87 6.06 8.02
N THR A 161 9.13 5.04 8.39
CA THR A 161 8.02 5.14 9.35
C THR A 161 8.44 5.41 10.78
N GLY A 162 9.68 5.04 11.14
CA GLY A 162 10.17 5.06 12.54
C GLY A 162 9.51 4.00 13.42
N LEU A 163 8.80 3.02 12.83
CA LEU A 163 8.24 1.88 13.54
C LEU A 163 9.28 0.77 13.69
N SER A 164 9.07 -0.13 14.67
CA SER A 164 9.99 -1.22 14.96
C SER A 164 10.01 -2.29 13.87
N ASP A 165 11.16 -2.93 13.66
CA ASP A 165 11.34 -4.04 12.73
C ASP A 165 10.48 -5.23 13.10
N ALA A 166 10.03 -5.99 12.10
CA ALA A 166 9.37 -7.28 12.25
C ALA A 166 8.20 -7.27 13.28
N THR A 167 7.31 -6.27 13.17
CA THR A 167 6.18 -6.09 14.08
C THR A 167 4.82 -6.22 13.42
N PHE A 168 4.75 -6.28 12.09
CA PHE A 168 3.49 -6.38 11.35
C PHE A 168 3.36 -7.71 10.61
N ASP A 169 2.16 -8.27 10.60
CA ASP A 169 1.83 -9.46 9.83
C ASP A 169 1.42 -9.09 8.40
N LEU A 170 0.83 -7.90 8.23
CA LEU A 170 0.35 -7.36 6.96
C LEU A 170 0.73 -5.88 6.83
N VAL A 171 1.30 -5.52 5.69
CA VAL A 171 1.50 -4.13 5.27
C VAL A 171 0.75 -3.91 3.96
N THR A 172 -0.04 -2.84 3.88
CA THR A 172 -0.81 -2.48 2.70
C THR A 172 -0.47 -1.07 2.22
N ALA A 173 -0.64 -0.81 0.94
CA ALA A 173 -0.75 0.53 0.39
C ALA A 173 -1.76 0.52 -0.76
N SER A 174 -2.61 1.53 -0.80
CA SER A 174 -3.67 1.64 -1.81
C SER A 174 -3.60 2.99 -2.50
N LEU A 175 -3.43 2.98 -3.83
CA LEU A 175 -3.43 4.18 -4.67
C LEU A 175 -2.37 5.19 -4.24
N LEU A 176 -1.17 4.69 -3.89
CA LEU A 176 -0.04 5.48 -3.41
C LEU A 176 1.12 5.51 -4.41
N PHE A 177 1.40 4.41 -5.09
CA PHE A 177 2.64 4.27 -5.85
C PHE A 177 2.64 5.09 -7.13
N HIS A 178 1.49 5.30 -7.76
CA HIS A 178 1.36 6.19 -8.92
C HIS A 178 1.56 7.67 -8.58
N GLU A 179 1.53 8.02 -7.28
CA GLU A 179 1.79 9.37 -6.76
C GLU A 179 3.24 9.57 -6.30
N THR A 180 4.10 8.57 -6.47
CA THR A 180 5.50 8.62 -6.01
C THR A 180 6.48 8.31 -7.14
N PRO A 181 7.69 8.94 -7.12
CA PRO A 181 8.80 8.49 -7.96
C PRO A 181 9.11 7.01 -7.74
N ASP A 182 9.58 6.30 -8.77
CA ASP A 182 9.86 4.86 -8.68
C ASP A 182 10.88 4.51 -7.57
N ALA A 183 11.88 5.37 -7.38
CA ALA A 183 12.86 5.21 -6.30
C ALA A 183 12.22 5.30 -4.91
N VAL A 184 11.18 6.12 -4.75
CA VAL A 184 10.40 6.26 -3.50
C VAL A 184 9.52 5.02 -3.31
N SER A 185 8.85 4.55 -4.35
CA SER A 185 8.09 3.28 -4.33
C SER A 185 8.96 2.11 -3.87
N LEU A 186 10.20 2.01 -4.37
CA LEU A 186 11.16 0.99 -3.92
C LEU A 186 11.58 1.20 -2.45
N ALA A 187 11.75 2.45 -2.00
CA ALA A 187 12.08 2.75 -0.59
C ALA A 187 10.93 2.32 0.34
N ILE A 188 9.67 2.60 -0.04
CA ILE A 188 8.47 2.17 0.69
C ILE A 188 8.41 0.63 0.79
N LEU A 189 8.71 -0.08 -0.30
CA LEU A 189 8.75 -1.55 -0.28
C LEU A 189 9.85 -2.11 0.61
N ARG A 190 11.04 -1.48 0.65
CA ARG A 190 12.13 -1.86 1.58
C ARG A 190 11.74 -1.60 3.03
N GLU A 191 11.07 -0.49 3.31
CA GLU A 191 10.54 -0.20 4.64
C GLU A 191 9.45 -1.22 5.02
N SER A 192 8.54 -1.54 4.11
CA SER A 192 7.54 -2.60 4.31
C SER A 192 8.18 -3.95 4.64
N PHE A 193 9.26 -4.30 3.91
CA PHE A 193 10.01 -5.52 4.18
C PHE A 193 10.64 -5.53 5.56
N ARG A 194 11.22 -4.41 6.00
CA ARG A 194 11.78 -4.27 7.34
C ARG A 194 10.73 -4.46 8.43
N LEU A 195 9.56 -3.86 8.25
CA LEU A 195 8.45 -3.84 9.21
C LEU A 195 7.75 -5.18 9.36
N LEU A 196 7.67 -5.98 8.30
CA LEU A 196 6.99 -7.26 8.30
C LEU A 196 7.74 -8.30 9.12
N VAL A 197 7.00 -9.15 9.83
CA VAL A 197 7.53 -10.40 10.38
C VAL A 197 7.89 -11.36 9.24
N THR A 198 8.71 -12.35 9.52
CA THR A 198 8.95 -13.47 8.61
C THR A 198 7.64 -14.19 8.29
N GLY A 199 7.35 -14.44 7.01
CA GLY A 199 6.06 -14.96 6.54
C GLY A 199 4.96 -13.91 6.43
N GLY A 200 5.22 -12.66 6.81
CA GLY A 200 4.28 -11.54 6.64
C GLY A 200 4.08 -11.16 5.17
N GLN A 201 2.94 -10.57 4.88
CA GLN A 201 2.48 -10.22 3.53
C GLN A 201 2.51 -8.72 3.28
N VAL A 202 2.95 -8.31 2.08
CA VAL A 202 2.71 -6.97 1.55
C VAL A 202 1.67 -7.03 0.45
N LEU A 203 0.76 -6.05 0.41
CA LEU A 203 -0.25 -5.88 -0.64
C LEU A 203 -0.26 -4.44 -1.14
N ILE A 204 -0.12 -4.27 -2.45
CA ILE A 204 -0.21 -2.97 -3.12
C ILE A 204 -1.37 -3.01 -4.10
N LEU A 205 -2.39 -2.19 -3.85
CA LEU A 205 -3.46 -1.91 -4.79
C LEU A 205 -3.15 -0.61 -5.52
N ASP A 206 -3.05 -0.65 -6.83
CA ASP A 206 -2.78 0.56 -7.61
C ASP A 206 -3.24 0.42 -9.06
N GLY A 207 -3.01 1.44 -9.89
CA GLY A 207 -3.30 1.42 -11.31
C GLY A 207 -2.65 0.22 -12.02
N ASN A 208 -3.36 -0.38 -12.96
CA ASN A 208 -2.84 -1.48 -13.76
C ASN A 208 -1.75 -0.97 -14.71
N GLN A 209 -0.49 -1.27 -14.41
CA GLN A 209 0.66 -0.75 -15.15
C GLN A 209 0.63 -1.14 -16.63
N LYS A 210 0.10 -2.32 -16.97
CA LYS A 210 -0.04 -2.75 -18.36
C LYS A 210 -1.07 -1.90 -19.09
N THR A 211 -2.22 -1.65 -18.48
CA THR A 211 -3.29 -0.81 -19.05
C THR A 211 -2.83 0.63 -19.20
N LEU A 212 -2.16 1.20 -18.19
CA LEU A 212 -1.63 2.56 -18.22
C LEU A 212 -0.57 2.76 -19.34
N ARG A 213 0.24 1.74 -19.63
CA ARG A 213 1.17 1.75 -20.78
C ARG A 213 0.46 1.69 -22.12
N GLN A 214 -0.64 0.97 -22.21
CA GLN A 214 -1.39 0.80 -23.48
C GLN A 214 -2.32 1.97 -23.78
N LEU A 215 -2.79 2.67 -22.76
CA LEU A 215 -3.76 3.74 -22.87
C LEU A 215 -3.18 5.04 -22.30
N GLU A 216 -2.18 5.60 -23.02
CA GLU A 216 -1.45 6.80 -22.56
C GLU A 216 -2.37 8.00 -22.25
N TRP A 217 -3.53 8.11 -22.92
CA TRP A 217 -4.50 9.17 -22.65
C TRP A 217 -5.08 9.12 -21.22
N LEU A 218 -5.10 7.94 -20.56
CA LEU A 218 -5.50 7.83 -19.16
C LEU A 218 -4.55 8.62 -18.24
N ASN A 219 -3.26 8.62 -18.55
CA ASN A 219 -2.27 9.35 -17.78
C ASN A 219 -2.53 10.87 -17.83
N ASP A 220 -3.09 11.37 -18.93
CA ASP A 220 -3.46 12.78 -19.07
C ASP A 220 -4.76 13.12 -18.32
N VAL A 221 -5.65 12.14 -18.14
CA VAL A 221 -6.90 12.30 -17.37
C VAL A 221 -6.64 12.33 -15.87
N PHE A 222 -5.73 11.48 -15.39
CA PHE A 222 -5.46 11.38 -13.96
C PHE A 222 -4.62 12.55 -13.42
N GLU A 223 -3.88 13.26 -14.28
CA GLU A 223 -3.06 14.45 -13.93
C GLU A 223 -2.08 14.23 -12.76
N GLU A 224 -1.57 13.01 -12.65
CA GLU A 224 -0.60 12.65 -11.63
C GLU A 224 0.84 12.87 -12.11
N PRO A 225 1.70 13.54 -11.33
CA PRO A 225 3.05 13.89 -11.76
C PRO A 225 3.93 12.66 -12.04
N TYR A 226 3.67 11.53 -11.36
CA TYR A 226 4.51 10.33 -11.43
C TYR A 226 3.84 9.15 -12.14
N ILE A 227 2.60 9.27 -12.60
CA ILE A 227 1.85 8.14 -13.19
C ILE A 227 2.54 7.53 -14.42
N ARG A 228 3.24 8.35 -15.22
CA ARG A 228 3.98 7.86 -16.40
C ARG A 228 5.22 7.06 -15.99
N GLU A 229 5.93 7.50 -14.95
CA GLU A 229 7.07 6.79 -14.36
C GLU A 229 6.59 5.48 -13.72
N TYR A 230 5.51 5.52 -12.94
CA TYR A 230 4.86 4.36 -12.38
C TYR A 230 4.42 3.35 -13.46
N ALA A 231 3.77 3.81 -14.53
CA ALA A 231 3.35 2.96 -15.63
C ALA A 231 4.54 2.28 -16.34
N ALA A 232 5.67 2.99 -16.48
CA ALA A 232 6.89 2.47 -17.11
C ALA A 232 7.66 1.48 -16.22
N SER A 233 7.49 1.56 -14.90
CA SER A 233 8.14 0.70 -13.90
C SER A 233 7.43 -0.67 -13.76
N SER A 234 7.86 -1.45 -12.77
CA SER A 234 7.22 -2.72 -12.41
C SER A 234 7.17 -2.89 -10.90
N THR A 235 5.98 -2.81 -10.32
CA THR A 235 5.75 -3.06 -8.89
C THR A 235 6.24 -4.44 -8.47
N GLU A 236 6.05 -5.47 -9.33
CA GLU A 236 6.58 -6.81 -9.05
C GLU A 236 8.10 -6.83 -9.01
N ALA A 237 8.78 -6.15 -9.95
CA ALA A 237 10.25 -6.10 -9.97
C ALA A 237 10.78 -5.38 -8.74
N ASN A 238 10.15 -4.26 -8.34
CA ASN A 238 10.50 -3.50 -7.15
C ASN A 238 10.28 -4.32 -5.87
N MET A 239 9.18 -5.09 -5.78
CA MET A 239 8.97 -6.02 -4.65
C MET A 239 10.08 -7.07 -4.55
N ARG A 240 10.46 -7.69 -5.69
CA ARG A 240 11.58 -8.66 -5.71
C ARG A 240 12.90 -8.00 -5.33
N ALA A 241 13.15 -6.78 -5.81
CA ALA A 241 14.34 -6.01 -5.45
C ALA A 241 14.37 -5.58 -3.98
N ALA A 242 13.21 -5.46 -3.33
CA ALA A 242 13.09 -5.24 -1.89
C ALA A 242 13.25 -6.52 -1.05
N GLY A 243 13.30 -7.71 -1.68
CA GLY A 243 13.53 -9.00 -1.03
C GLY A 243 12.28 -9.87 -0.86
N PHE A 244 11.12 -9.46 -1.37
CA PHE A 244 9.91 -10.27 -1.31
C PHE A 244 9.97 -11.46 -2.26
N GLU A 245 9.38 -12.58 -1.84
CA GLU A 245 9.17 -13.79 -2.61
C GLU A 245 7.68 -14.01 -2.91
N ALA A 246 7.36 -15.03 -3.71
CA ALA A 246 5.99 -15.36 -4.14
C ALA A 246 5.24 -14.13 -4.71
N VAL A 247 6.00 -13.23 -5.35
CA VAL A 247 5.46 -11.98 -5.90
C VAL A 247 4.58 -12.28 -7.11
N ARG A 248 3.33 -11.77 -7.05
CA ARG A 248 2.33 -11.92 -8.11
C ARG A 248 1.42 -10.71 -8.17
N SER A 249 0.96 -10.39 -9.37
CA SER A 249 -0.08 -9.38 -9.60
C SER A 249 -1.37 -10.05 -10.10
N GLN A 250 -2.49 -9.50 -9.69
CA GLN A 250 -3.82 -9.86 -10.13
C GLN A 250 -4.53 -8.59 -10.61
N ASP A 251 -5.10 -8.66 -11.81
CA ASP A 251 -5.90 -7.55 -12.34
C ASP A 251 -7.18 -7.39 -11.51
N VAL A 252 -7.48 -6.14 -11.15
CA VAL A 252 -8.72 -5.74 -10.53
C VAL A 252 -9.45 -4.86 -11.53
N TRP A 253 -10.43 -5.44 -12.18
CA TRP A 253 -10.92 -4.86 -13.41
C TRP A 253 -9.74 -4.64 -14.38
N TRP A 254 -9.96 -3.91 -15.44
CA TRP A 254 -8.91 -3.65 -16.43
C TRP A 254 -7.99 -2.46 -16.07
N ILE A 255 -8.39 -1.63 -15.07
CA ILE A 255 -7.71 -0.36 -14.74
C ILE A 255 -6.86 -0.43 -13.46
N ASN A 256 -7.11 -1.38 -12.58
CA ASN A 256 -6.38 -1.55 -11.33
C ASN A 256 -5.75 -2.94 -11.23
N GLN A 257 -4.78 -3.09 -10.34
CA GLN A 257 -4.14 -4.36 -9.99
C GLN A 257 -3.85 -4.43 -8.50
N VAL A 258 -3.86 -5.63 -7.94
CA VAL A 258 -3.29 -5.93 -6.62
C VAL A 258 -2.02 -6.73 -6.83
N THR A 259 -0.90 -6.20 -6.32
CA THR A 259 0.39 -6.92 -6.30
C THR A 259 0.67 -7.36 -4.88
N SER A 260 0.98 -8.64 -4.71
CA SER A 260 1.27 -9.26 -3.42
C SER A 260 2.69 -9.83 -3.37
N GLY A 261 3.29 -9.80 -2.19
CA GLY A 261 4.57 -10.44 -1.91
C GLY A 261 4.63 -10.93 -0.46
N ILE A 262 5.45 -11.94 -0.20
CA ILE A 262 5.66 -12.52 1.12
C ILE A 262 7.10 -12.29 1.55
N LYS A 263 7.32 -11.85 2.79
CA LYS A 263 8.67 -11.82 3.38
C LYS A 263 9.13 -13.27 3.64
N PRO A 264 10.22 -13.72 2.99
CA PRO A 264 10.63 -15.13 3.09
C PRO A 264 10.97 -15.53 4.52
N ILE A 265 10.77 -16.80 4.81
CA ILE A 265 11.30 -17.42 6.02
C ILE A 265 12.81 -17.56 5.79
N ALA A 266 13.62 -16.93 6.66
CA ALA A 266 15.05 -17.14 6.59
C ALA A 266 15.31 -18.65 6.72
N THR A 267 15.60 -19.32 5.60
CA THR A 267 16.17 -20.65 5.65
C THR A 267 17.54 -20.48 6.28
N GLU A 268 17.70 -20.90 7.54
CA GLU A 268 19.04 -21.12 8.09
C GLU A 268 19.78 -21.95 7.05
N ASN A 269 20.96 -21.46 6.63
CA ASN A 269 21.84 -22.21 5.73
C ASN A 269 21.92 -23.63 6.28
N VAL A 270 21.21 -24.54 5.66
CA VAL A 270 21.49 -25.98 5.81
C VAL A 270 22.93 -26.06 5.34
N ARG A 271 23.88 -26.07 6.32
CA ARG A 271 25.29 -26.34 6.04
C ARG A 271 25.23 -27.59 5.18
N GLN A 272 25.63 -27.45 3.91
CA GLN A 272 25.85 -28.60 3.06
C GLN A 272 26.75 -29.51 3.87
N TYR A 273 26.15 -30.58 4.40
CA TYR A 273 26.88 -31.67 4.98
C TYR A 273 27.60 -32.30 3.79
N THR A 274 28.81 -31.85 3.55
CA THR A 274 29.77 -32.56 2.69
C THR A 274 30.03 -33.85 3.42
N PRO A 275 29.60 -35.01 2.90
CA PRO A 275 30.03 -36.28 3.49
C PRO A 275 31.56 -36.30 3.43
N THR A 276 32.22 -36.29 4.57
CA THR A 276 33.63 -36.60 4.66
C THR A 276 33.80 -37.95 3.97
N SER A 277 34.63 -37.98 2.92
CA SER A 277 35.01 -39.21 2.23
C SER A 277 35.43 -40.23 3.31
N VAL A 278 34.66 -41.29 3.40
CA VAL A 278 35.05 -42.46 4.21
C VAL A 278 36.24 -43.03 3.49
N ASP A 279 37.40 -43.00 4.17
CA ASP A 279 38.64 -43.59 3.67
C ASP A 279 38.39 -45.09 3.49
N ASN A 280 38.51 -45.60 2.25
CA ASN A 280 38.23 -46.99 1.86
C ASN A 280 39.23 -48.01 2.40
N ASN A 281 40.10 -47.63 3.38
CA ASN A 281 41.13 -48.50 3.91
C ASN A 281 40.76 -49.37 5.12
N ASP A 282 39.51 -49.27 5.61
CA ASP A 282 39.09 -50.04 6.82
C ASP A 282 38.21 -51.27 6.52
N LEU A 283 38.11 -51.73 5.26
CA LEU A 283 37.32 -52.89 4.87
C LEU A 283 38.09 -54.17 4.62
N GLU A 284 39.40 -54.21 4.94
CA GLU A 284 40.17 -55.48 4.94
C GLU A 284 40.07 -56.13 6.32
N GLY A 285 38.98 -56.90 6.56
CA GLY A 285 38.88 -57.62 7.83
C GLY A 285 37.62 -58.41 8.09
N LEU A 286 36.61 -58.36 7.22
CA LEU A 286 35.38 -59.11 7.43
C LEU A 286 35.29 -60.28 6.42
N GLY A 287 35.58 -61.49 6.94
CA GLY A 287 35.48 -62.73 6.20
C GLY A 287 34.03 -62.99 5.70
N SER A 288 33.90 -63.49 4.49
CA SER A 288 32.65 -63.90 3.86
C SER A 288 31.90 -64.98 4.66
N PRO A 289 30.59 -64.79 4.91
CA PRO A 289 29.78 -65.92 5.42
C PRO A 289 29.49 -66.89 4.29
N ALA A 290 29.85 -68.18 4.50
CA ALA A 290 29.50 -69.25 3.58
C ALA A 290 27.98 -69.54 3.56
N PHE A 291 27.34 -69.40 2.44
CA PHE A 291 26.01 -69.90 2.20
C PHE A 291 26.10 -71.40 1.88
N GLY A 292 25.66 -72.22 2.84
CA GLY A 292 25.38 -73.64 2.62
C GLY A 292 24.02 -73.81 1.94
N ILE A 293 24.07 -74.34 0.72
CA ILE A 293 22.87 -74.83 0.02
C ILE A 293 22.59 -76.27 0.58
N MET A 294 21.40 -76.48 1.14
CA MET A 294 20.86 -77.81 1.33
C MET A 294 19.67 -78.04 0.38
N ALA A 295 19.68 -79.20 -0.21
CA ALA A 295 18.81 -79.75 -1.21
C ALA A 295 17.32 -79.84 -0.84
#